data_191d0c9d30baf9299b4ff579ccf66dd8
#
_entry.id   191d0c9d30baf9299b4ff579ccf66dd8
#
_cell.length_a   1.000
_cell.length_b   1.000
_cell.length_c   1.000
_cell.angle_alpha   90.00
_cell.angle_beta   90.00
_cell.angle_gamma   90.00
#
_symmetry.space_group_name_H-M   'P 1'
#
loop_
_entity.id
_entity.type
_entity.pdbx_description
1 polymer ?
#
loop_
_entity_poly.entity_id
_entity_poly.type
_entity_poly.pdbx_seq_one_letter_code
_entity_poly.pdbx_strand_id
1 'polypeptide(L)'
;MTPTKKKPAKKAAKRPAKKAAPRKKAAAAKAPPKAVAKAPPRTLPALARPAKSPASRPAPLVGIILGSRTDLDTLASATELLDALGVPYEMRILSAHRTPDETAAWAKGAETRGLEVIIAAAGLAAHLPGVVAAHSTLPVLGVPVDGGSLHGLDALLSIVQMPKGVPVGTLAIGKHGAANAALLAIAILSLKRPELKDKIRQWRAARVAEALAQS
;
A
#
# COMPACT_ATOMS: atom_id res chain seq x y z
N MET A 1 0.86 -70.70 -7.40
CA MET A 1 0.50 -70.35 -8.80
C MET A 1 -0.98 -70.00 -8.84
N THR A 2 -1.32 -68.73 -8.82
CA THR A 2 -2.72 -68.26 -8.96
C THR A 2 -2.72 -67.09 -9.98
N PRO A 3 -3.55 -67.09 -11.01
CA PRO A 3 -3.49 -66.12 -12.10
C PRO A 3 -4.25 -64.83 -11.76
N THR A 4 -3.60 -63.71 -12.03
CA THR A 4 -4.12 -62.36 -11.92
C THR A 4 -5.13 -62.06 -13.04
N LYS A 5 -6.38 -61.73 -12.68
CA LYS A 5 -7.45 -61.26 -13.56
C LYS A 5 -7.21 -59.79 -14.00
N LYS A 6 -7.03 -59.58 -15.29
CA LYS A 6 -7.05 -58.26 -15.94
C LYS A 6 -8.47 -57.69 -15.99
N LYS A 7 -8.68 -56.46 -15.51
CA LYS A 7 -9.92 -55.68 -15.72
C LYS A 7 -9.95 -55.08 -17.14
N PRO A 8 -11.11 -55.08 -17.82
CA PRO A 8 -11.22 -54.48 -19.14
C PRO A 8 -11.33 -52.94 -19.10
N ALA A 9 -10.72 -52.30 -20.11
CA ALA A 9 -10.74 -50.85 -20.31
C ALA A 9 -12.12 -50.36 -20.74
N LYS A 10 -12.62 -49.28 -20.12
CA LYS A 10 -13.86 -48.58 -20.50
C LYS A 10 -13.61 -47.77 -21.79
N LYS A 11 -14.38 -48.11 -22.86
CA LYS A 11 -14.50 -47.34 -24.10
C LYS A 11 -15.04 -45.93 -23.83
N ALA A 12 -14.31 -44.90 -24.26
CA ALA A 12 -14.79 -43.52 -24.26
C ALA A 12 -15.84 -43.31 -25.35
N ALA A 13 -17.02 -42.85 -24.97
CA ALA A 13 -18.11 -42.51 -25.88
C ALA A 13 -17.83 -41.15 -26.55
N LYS A 14 -17.79 -41.13 -27.88
CA LYS A 14 -17.72 -39.92 -28.71
C LYS A 14 -19.03 -39.13 -28.63
N ARG A 15 -19.00 -37.89 -28.20
CA ARG A 15 -20.10 -36.91 -28.31
C ARG A 15 -20.28 -36.48 -29.77
N PRO A 16 -21.50 -36.43 -30.32
CA PRO A 16 -21.73 -35.94 -31.65
C PRO A 16 -21.58 -34.41 -31.74
N ALA A 17 -20.93 -33.95 -32.83
CA ALA A 17 -20.77 -32.54 -33.16
C ALA A 17 -22.11 -31.89 -33.53
N LYS A 18 -22.47 -30.79 -32.82
CA LYS A 18 -23.61 -29.93 -33.18
C LYS A 18 -23.30 -29.15 -34.47
N LYS A 19 -24.10 -29.39 -35.53
CA LYS A 19 -24.08 -28.61 -36.78
C LYS A 19 -24.44 -27.15 -36.51
N ALA A 20 -23.57 -26.22 -36.92
CA ALA A 20 -23.82 -24.79 -36.86
C ALA A 20 -24.83 -24.38 -37.94
N ALA A 21 -25.86 -23.63 -37.59
CA ALA A 21 -26.81 -23.01 -38.49
C ALA A 21 -26.22 -21.77 -39.19
N PRO A 22 -26.59 -21.45 -40.43
CA PRO A 22 -26.04 -20.32 -41.17
C PRO A 22 -26.54 -18.98 -40.65
N ARG A 23 -25.62 -18.08 -40.30
CA ARG A 23 -25.87 -16.69 -39.93
C ARG A 23 -26.34 -15.89 -41.16
N LYS A 24 -27.56 -15.39 -41.16
CA LYS A 24 -28.05 -14.39 -42.10
C LYS A 24 -27.28 -13.07 -41.91
N LYS A 25 -26.62 -12.59 -42.98
CA LYS A 25 -26.04 -11.25 -43.06
C LYS A 25 -27.17 -10.23 -43.16
N ALA A 26 -27.35 -9.43 -42.13
CA ALA A 26 -28.11 -8.18 -42.20
C ALA A 26 -27.13 -7.03 -42.41
N ALA A 27 -27.16 -6.45 -43.62
CA ALA A 27 -26.46 -5.20 -43.91
C ALA A 27 -27.24 -4.04 -43.28
N ALA A 28 -26.69 -3.43 -42.24
CA ALA A 28 -27.17 -2.16 -41.73
C ALA A 28 -26.16 -1.07 -42.13
N ALA A 29 -26.62 -0.13 -42.96
CA ALA A 29 -25.87 1.05 -43.37
C ALA A 29 -25.57 1.91 -42.13
N LYS A 30 -24.29 2.15 -41.86
CA LYS A 30 -23.85 3.10 -40.80
C LYS A 30 -23.96 4.53 -41.33
N ALA A 31 -24.77 5.33 -40.66
CA ALA A 31 -24.75 6.78 -40.78
C ALA A 31 -23.39 7.33 -40.28
N PRO A 32 -22.85 8.43 -40.86
CA PRO A 32 -21.59 8.99 -40.44
C PRO A 32 -21.68 9.55 -39.02
N PRO A 33 -20.61 9.43 -38.19
CA PRO A 33 -20.63 9.97 -36.83
C PRO A 33 -20.71 11.48 -36.86
N LYS A 34 -21.66 12.07 -36.10
CA LYS A 34 -21.74 13.50 -35.86
C LYS A 34 -20.42 13.96 -35.21
N ALA A 35 -19.82 14.99 -35.77
CA ALA A 35 -18.63 15.65 -35.22
C ALA A 35 -18.90 16.09 -33.79
N VAL A 36 -18.15 15.52 -32.85
CA VAL A 36 -18.15 15.95 -31.45
C VAL A 36 -17.36 17.27 -31.38
N ALA A 37 -18.08 18.35 -31.06
CA ALA A 37 -17.47 19.64 -30.83
C ALA A 37 -16.41 19.52 -29.72
N LYS A 38 -15.16 19.89 -30.04
CA LYS A 38 -14.09 19.97 -29.05
C LYS A 38 -14.47 21.00 -27.99
N ALA A 39 -14.68 20.53 -26.74
CA ALA A 39 -14.79 21.42 -25.60
C ALA A 39 -13.50 22.24 -25.46
N PRO A 40 -13.60 23.54 -25.07
CA PRO A 40 -12.41 24.35 -24.84
C PRO A 40 -11.56 23.72 -23.71
N PRO A 41 -10.22 23.88 -23.76
CA PRO A 41 -9.36 23.37 -22.72
C PRO A 41 -9.76 24.00 -21.37
N ARG A 42 -10.12 23.15 -20.40
CA ARG A 42 -10.31 23.59 -19.01
C ARG A 42 -8.96 24.08 -18.51
N THR A 43 -8.80 25.39 -18.38
CA THR A 43 -7.71 25.98 -17.63
C THR A 43 -7.82 25.50 -16.18
N LEU A 44 -6.93 24.61 -15.79
CA LEU A 44 -6.78 24.26 -14.37
C LEU A 44 -6.41 25.54 -13.61
N PRO A 45 -7.04 25.83 -12.46
CA PRO A 45 -6.59 26.95 -11.65
C PRO A 45 -5.11 26.73 -11.32
N ALA A 46 -4.32 27.79 -11.52
CA ALA A 46 -2.89 27.78 -11.23
C ALA A 46 -2.68 27.22 -9.83
N LEU A 47 -1.88 26.14 -9.74
CA LEU A 47 -1.47 25.58 -8.48
C LEU A 47 -0.90 26.73 -7.62
N ALA A 48 -1.56 27.01 -6.50
CA ALA A 48 -1.11 28.01 -5.56
C ALA A 48 0.37 27.75 -5.26
N ARG A 49 1.19 28.80 -5.44
CA ARG A 49 2.63 28.76 -5.11
C ARG A 49 2.75 28.15 -3.70
N PRO A 50 3.71 27.24 -3.48
CA PRO A 50 3.90 26.68 -2.15
C PRO A 50 4.12 27.85 -1.18
N ALA A 51 3.31 27.91 -0.13
CA ALA A 51 3.48 28.85 0.96
C ALA A 51 4.93 28.73 1.44
N LYS A 52 5.61 29.86 1.62
CA LYS A 52 6.96 29.94 2.18
C LYS A 52 7.01 29.06 3.42
N SER A 53 7.85 28.03 3.38
CA SER A 53 8.11 27.14 4.50
C SER A 53 8.46 27.97 5.74
N PRO A 54 7.83 27.80 6.89
CA PRO A 54 8.32 28.39 8.11
C PRO A 54 9.71 27.82 8.38
N ALA A 55 10.68 28.72 8.58
CA ALA A 55 12.05 28.38 8.88
C ALA A 55 12.12 27.37 10.04
N SER A 56 12.90 26.31 9.86
CA SER A 56 13.50 25.40 10.85
C SER A 56 12.79 24.10 11.27
N ARG A 57 11.94 23.48 10.48
CA ARG A 57 11.70 22.04 10.73
C ARG A 57 12.79 21.22 10.04
N PRO A 58 13.42 20.26 10.73
CA PRO A 58 14.38 19.36 10.10
C PRO A 58 13.70 18.62 8.92
N ALA A 59 14.47 18.33 7.87
CA ALA A 59 13.95 17.58 6.71
C ALA A 59 13.31 16.25 7.17
N PRO A 60 12.16 15.87 6.64
CA PRO A 60 11.49 14.65 7.05
C PRO A 60 12.33 13.43 6.64
N LEU A 61 12.46 12.46 7.55
CA LEU A 61 13.14 11.19 7.33
C LEU A 61 12.16 10.05 7.03
N VAL A 62 10.94 10.15 7.56
CA VAL A 62 9.88 9.15 7.35
C VAL A 62 8.75 9.77 6.55
N GLY A 63 8.36 9.10 5.46
CA GLY A 63 7.14 9.42 4.72
C GLY A 63 5.99 8.56 5.21
N ILE A 64 4.87 9.17 5.56
CA ILE A 64 3.63 8.46 5.88
C ILE A 64 2.62 8.74 4.79
N ILE A 65 2.07 7.66 4.19
CA ILE A 65 1.02 7.78 3.18
C ILE A 65 -0.16 6.88 3.53
N LEU A 66 -1.37 7.41 3.39
CA LEU A 66 -2.61 6.69 3.71
C LEU A 66 -3.68 6.96 2.65
N GLY A 67 -4.53 5.95 2.40
CA GLY A 67 -5.52 5.98 1.32
C GLY A 67 -6.75 6.83 1.61
N SER A 68 -7.04 7.11 2.89
CA SER A 68 -8.24 7.81 3.34
C SER A 68 -8.01 8.58 4.64
N ARG A 69 -8.82 9.61 4.88
CA ARG A 69 -8.87 10.30 6.19
C ARG A 69 -9.34 9.39 7.33
N THR A 70 -10.13 8.37 7.03
CA THR A 70 -10.59 7.37 8.00
C THR A 70 -9.44 6.58 8.64
N ASP A 71 -8.30 6.50 7.95
CA ASP A 71 -7.15 5.71 8.39
C ASP A 71 -6.23 6.49 9.37
N LEU A 72 -6.51 7.79 9.56
CA LEU A 72 -5.71 8.66 10.45
C LEU A 72 -5.66 8.17 11.89
N ASP A 73 -6.81 7.69 12.42
CA ASP A 73 -6.90 7.18 13.79
C ASP A 73 -6.00 5.94 14.02
N THR A 74 -5.88 5.10 12.98
CA THR A 74 -4.96 3.96 13.03
C THR A 74 -3.51 4.42 13.08
N LEU A 75 -3.15 5.47 12.34
CA LEU A 75 -1.77 5.98 12.28
C LEU A 75 -1.38 6.92 13.42
N ALA A 76 -2.31 7.32 14.27
CA ALA A 76 -2.01 8.15 15.44
C ALA A 76 -0.90 7.53 16.30
N SER A 77 -0.95 6.22 16.56
CA SER A 77 0.07 5.50 17.32
C SER A 77 1.47 5.53 16.68
N ALA A 78 1.54 5.62 15.34
CA ALA A 78 2.82 5.78 14.64
C ALA A 78 3.38 7.19 14.80
N THR A 79 2.54 8.23 14.62
CA THR A 79 2.97 9.62 14.73
C THR A 79 3.36 9.98 16.15
N GLU A 80 2.62 9.52 17.16
CA GLU A 80 2.97 9.68 18.58
C GLU A 80 4.36 9.12 18.90
N LEU A 81 4.70 7.95 18.36
CA LEU A 81 6.04 7.36 18.56
C LEU A 81 7.14 8.11 17.82
N LEU A 82 6.89 8.57 16.60
CA LEU A 82 7.86 9.37 15.86
C LEU A 82 8.13 10.69 16.56
N ASP A 83 7.09 11.36 17.07
CA ASP A 83 7.18 12.60 17.83
C ASP A 83 7.93 12.38 19.16
N ALA A 84 7.55 11.35 19.93
CA ALA A 84 8.19 11.02 21.21
C ALA A 84 9.68 10.70 21.07
N LEU A 85 10.08 10.05 19.98
CA LEU A 85 11.49 9.72 19.71
C LEU A 85 12.19 10.79 18.87
N GLY A 86 11.51 11.90 18.53
CA GLY A 86 12.06 13.06 17.85
C GLY A 86 12.49 12.76 16.41
N VAL A 87 11.73 11.95 15.69
CA VAL A 87 11.99 11.61 14.27
C VAL A 87 11.06 12.42 13.37
N PRO A 88 11.61 13.32 12.53
CA PRO A 88 10.80 14.14 11.63
C PRO A 88 10.16 13.31 10.53
N TYR A 89 8.88 13.59 10.24
CA TYR A 89 8.12 12.92 9.20
C TYR A 89 7.25 13.89 8.39
N GLU A 90 6.86 13.47 7.20
CA GLU A 90 5.76 14.08 6.44
C GLU A 90 4.61 13.08 6.30
N MET A 91 3.37 13.60 6.24
CA MET A 91 2.18 12.76 6.04
C MET A 91 1.38 13.25 4.84
N ARG A 92 0.89 12.31 4.01
CA ARG A 92 0.03 12.58 2.86
C ARG A 92 -1.15 11.61 2.82
N ILE A 93 -2.30 12.13 2.42
CA ILE A 93 -3.49 11.34 2.13
C ILE A 93 -3.63 11.28 0.62
N LEU A 94 -3.25 10.13 0.03
CA LEU A 94 -3.30 9.87 -1.39
C LEU A 94 -3.77 8.44 -1.62
N SER A 95 -4.70 8.24 -2.54
CA SER A 95 -5.27 6.93 -2.81
C SER A 95 -4.70 6.33 -4.10
N ALA A 96 -4.17 5.12 -4.02
CA ALA A 96 -3.70 4.40 -5.21
C ALA A 96 -4.77 4.25 -6.30
N HIS A 97 -6.06 4.22 -5.92
CA HIS A 97 -7.18 4.06 -6.85
C HIS A 97 -7.80 5.37 -7.33
N ARG A 98 -7.83 6.41 -6.47
CA ARG A 98 -8.54 7.68 -6.76
C ARG A 98 -7.59 8.78 -7.21
N THR A 99 -6.32 8.71 -6.83
CA THR A 99 -5.26 9.68 -7.14
C THR A 99 -3.97 8.94 -7.53
N PRO A 100 -4.01 8.06 -8.56
CA PRO A 100 -2.87 7.19 -8.89
C PRO A 100 -1.64 7.97 -9.32
N ASP A 101 -1.80 9.03 -10.12
CA ASP A 101 -0.69 9.83 -10.64
C ASP A 101 0.02 10.61 -9.52
N GLU A 102 -0.74 11.22 -8.62
CA GLU A 102 -0.21 11.94 -7.45
C GLU A 102 0.49 10.97 -6.48
N THR A 103 -0.05 9.77 -6.31
CA THR A 103 0.57 8.72 -5.49
C THR A 103 1.91 8.30 -6.07
N ALA A 104 1.97 8.04 -7.38
CA ALA A 104 3.19 7.68 -8.07
C ALA A 104 4.23 8.83 -8.05
N ALA A 105 3.80 10.07 -8.29
CA ALA A 105 4.66 11.24 -8.23
C ALA A 105 5.24 11.46 -6.82
N TRP A 106 4.41 11.28 -5.77
CA TRP A 106 4.86 11.40 -4.39
C TRP A 106 5.90 10.36 -4.04
N ALA A 107 5.68 9.09 -4.42
CA ALA A 107 6.60 7.99 -4.16
C ALA A 107 7.95 8.17 -4.89
N LYS A 108 7.92 8.53 -6.17
CA LYS A 108 9.13 8.81 -6.98
C LYS A 108 9.97 9.96 -6.43
N GLY A 109 9.33 11.00 -5.90
CA GLY A 109 10.00 12.16 -5.32
C GLY A 109 10.42 11.99 -3.86
N ALA A 110 10.19 10.83 -3.23
CA ALA A 110 10.43 10.61 -1.81
C ALA A 110 11.88 10.83 -1.39
N GLU A 111 12.83 10.23 -2.09
CA GLU A 111 14.28 10.38 -1.82
C GLU A 111 14.75 11.83 -1.98
N THR A 112 14.27 12.53 -3.00
CA THR A 112 14.63 13.94 -3.26
C THR A 112 14.18 14.86 -2.12
N ARG A 113 13.11 14.49 -1.40
CA ARG A 113 12.64 15.21 -0.21
C ARG A 113 13.39 14.85 1.07
N GLY A 114 14.30 13.89 1.02
CA GLY A 114 15.09 13.44 2.17
C GLY A 114 14.50 12.27 2.94
N LEU A 115 13.43 11.65 2.42
CA LEU A 115 12.85 10.47 3.05
C LEU A 115 13.81 9.27 2.92
N GLU A 116 13.87 8.44 3.95
CA GLU A 116 14.68 7.22 3.98
C GLU A 116 13.85 5.96 4.23
N VAL A 117 12.62 6.12 4.73
CA VAL A 117 11.65 5.02 4.96
C VAL A 117 10.25 5.53 4.68
N ILE A 118 9.38 4.68 4.15
CA ILE A 118 7.97 4.99 3.91
C ILE A 118 7.10 4.04 4.73
N ILE A 119 6.12 4.59 5.46
CA ILE A 119 5.02 3.86 6.09
C ILE A 119 3.79 4.08 5.23
N ALA A 120 3.22 3.01 4.68
CA ALA A 120 2.06 3.06 3.80
C ALA A 120 0.91 2.28 4.41
N ALA A 121 -0.21 2.95 4.71
CA ALA A 121 -1.38 2.34 5.34
C ALA A 121 -2.58 2.33 4.39
N ALA A 122 -3.27 1.20 4.33
CA ALA A 122 -4.48 1.03 3.54
C ALA A 122 -5.38 -0.07 4.09
N GLY A 123 -6.69 0.09 3.90
CA GLY A 123 -7.71 -0.91 4.23
C GLY A 123 -8.35 -1.50 2.99
N LEU A 124 -9.21 -2.51 3.18
CA LEU A 124 -9.93 -3.21 2.10
C LEU A 124 -8.95 -3.77 1.04
N ALA A 125 -9.14 -3.44 -0.25
CA ALA A 125 -8.19 -3.72 -1.33
C ALA A 125 -6.95 -2.82 -1.17
N ALA A 126 -6.08 -3.15 -0.23
CA ALA A 126 -4.97 -2.33 0.25
C ALA A 126 -3.77 -2.33 -0.71
N HIS A 127 -3.97 -1.81 -1.93
CA HIS A 127 -2.95 -1.78 -2.98
C HIS A 127 -1.89 -0.69 -2.78
N LEU A 128 -2.17 0.32 -1.95
CA LEU A 128 -1.31 1.50 -1.79
C LEU A 128 0.15 1.16 -1.42
N PRO A 129 0.45 0.26 -0.45
CA PRO A 129 1.83 -0.07 -0.12
C PRO A 129 2.60 -0.69 -1.30
N GLY A 130 1.95 -1.59 -2.05
CA GLY A 130 2.53 -2.20 -3.25
C GLY A 130 2.79 -1.20 -4.37
N VAL A 131 1.86 -0.26 -4.60
CA VAL A 131 2.02 0.82 -5.59
C VAL A 131 3.19 1.72 -5.21
N VAL A 132 3.30 2.11 -3.95
CA VAL A 132 4.41 2.94 -3.45
C VAL A 132 5.75 2.20 -3.60
N ALA A 133 5.81 0.92 -3.24
CA ALA A 133 7.02 0.10 -3.38
C ALA A 133 7.45 -0.10 -4.84
N ALA A 134 6.50 -0.10 -5.79
CA ALA A 134 6.80 -0.17 -7.21
C ALA A 134 7.40 1.13 -7.78
N HIS A 135 7.24 2.26 -7.08
CA HIS A 135 7.69 3.58 -7.53
C HIS A 135 8.83 4.18 -6.69
N SER A 136 9.33 3.47 -5.67
CA SER A 136 10.41 3.93 -4.79
C SER A 136 11.37 2.80 -4.49
N THR A 137 12.66 3.11 -4.29
CA THR A 137 13.68 2.18 -3.80
C THR A 137 13.82 2.21 -2.28
N LEU A 138 13.12 3.12 -1.60
CA LEU A 138 13.10 3.20 -0.14
C LEU A 138 12.39 1.99 0.47
N PRO A 139 12.79 1.55 1.67
CA PRO A 139 12.03 0.56 2.43
C PRO A 139 10.57 1.01 2.63
N VAL A 140 9.61 0.16 2.24
CA VAL A 140 8.19 0.40 2.44
C VAL A 140 7.64 -0.53 3.51
N LEU A 141 7.05 0.04 4.55
CA LEU A 141 6.41 -0.64 5.67
C LEU A 141 4.89 -0.54 5.50
N GLY A 142 4.27 -1.66 5.19
CA GLY A 142 2.83 -1.75 4.95
C GLY A 142 2.05 -1.97 6.24
N VAL A 143 1.05 -1.13 6.49
CA VAL A 143 0.15 -1.23 7.64
C VAL A 143 -1.25 -1.55 7.14
N PRO A 144 -1.75 -2.79 7.35
CA PRO A 144 -3.14 -3.12 7.07
C PRO A 144 -4.06 -2.37 8.03
N VAL A 145 -5.04 -1.63 7.50
CA VAL A 145 -6.03 -0.92 8.33
C VAL A 145 -7.21 -1.83 8.58
N ASP A 146 -7.64 -1.91 9.85
CA ASP A 146 -8.86 -2.59 10.23
C ASP A 146 -10.08 -1.83 9.68
N GLY A 147 -10.85 -2.50 8.85
CA GLY A 147 -12.01 -1.90 8.21
C GLY A 147 -12.80 -2.91 7.39
N GLY A 148 -14.08 -2.56 7.12
CA GLY A 148 -14.99 -3.42 6.36
C GLY A 148 -15.36 -4.73 7.04
N SER A 149 -15.97 -5.64 6.28
CA SER A 149 -16.53 -6.89 6.80
C SER A 149 -15.50 -7.95 7.18
N LEU A 150 -14.25 -7.80 6.74
CA LEU A 150 -13.18 -8.78 6.98
C LEU A 150 -12.16 -8.28 8.03
N HIS A 151 -12.46 -7.18 8.72
CA HIS A 151 -11.67 -6.67 9.85
C HIS A 151 -10.17 -6.58 9.55
N GLY A 152 -9.82 -6.12 8.33
CA GLY A 152 -8.43 -5.93 7.89
C GLY A 152 -7.71 -7.17 7.39
N LEU A 153 -8.34 -8.37 7.38
CA LEU A 153 -7.73 -9.58 6.83
C LEU A 153 -7.51 -9.45 5.30
N ASP A 154 -8.46 -8.85 4.59
CA ASP A 154 -8.36 -8.50 3.18
C ASP A 154 -7.20 -7.53 2.92
N ALA A 155 -7.05 -6.51 3.76
CA ALA A 155 -5.94 -5.58 3.70
C ALA A 155 -4.59 -6.27 3.94
N LEU A 156 -4.50 -7.11 4.98
CA LEU A 156 -3.29 -7.88 5.28
C LEU A 156 -2.89 -8.77 4.09
N LEU A 157 -3.81 -9.54 3.54
CA LEU A 157 -3.54 -10.43 2.41
C LEU A 157 -3.16 -9.65 1.14
N SER A 158 -3.77 -8.48 0.91
CA SER A 158 -3.45 -7.62 -0.23
C SER A 158 -2.03 -7.03 -0.13
N ILE A 159 -1.54 -6.75 1.09
CA ILE A 159 -0.23 -6.13 1.32
C ILE A 159 0.88 -7.17 1.38
N VAL A 160 0.65 -8.33 2.02
CA VAL A 160 1.72 -9.31 2.29
C VAL A 160 2.09 -10.15 1.06
N GLN A 161 1.16 -10.38 0.12
CA GLN A 161 1.37 -11.25 -1.04
C GLN A 161 2.02 -10.50 -2.23
N MET A 162 3.13 -9.82 -1.96
CA MET A 162 3.87 -9.10 -3.00
C MET A 162 4.64 -10.04 -3.92
N PRO A 163 4.69 -9.73 -5.24
CA PRO A 163 5.49 -10.50 -6.20
C PRO A 163 6.99 -10.32 -5.94
N LYS A 164 7.77 -11.30 -6.40
CA LYS A 164 9.23 -11.21 -6.36
C LYS A 164 9.72 -9.95 -7.08
N GLY A 165 10.55 -9.16 -6.39
CA GLY A 165 11.16 -7.94 -6.92
C GLY A 165 10.57 -6.64 -6.38
N VAL A 166 9.38 -6.67 -5.77
CA VAL A 166 8.74 -5.49 -5.16
C VAL A 166 8.37 -5.80 -3.69
N PRO A 167 9.32 -5.74 -2.76
CA PRO A 167 9.07 -6.10 -1.37
C PRO A 167 8.31 -5.01 -0.61
N VAL A 168 7.40 -5.43 0.28
CA VAL A 168 6.77 -4.60 1.32
C VAL A 168 6.91 -5.30 2.66
N GLY A 169 7.52 -4.63 3.64
CA GLY A 169 7.61 -5.11 5.02
C GLY A 169 6.25 -4.97 5.71
N THR A 170 5.42 -6.01 5.68
CA THR A 170 4.04 -5.95 6.18
C THR A 170 3.99 -6.12 7.70
N LEU A 171 3.30 -5.22 8.39
CA LEU A 171 3.12 -5.21 9.85
C LEU A 171 1.75 -5.77 10.25
N ALA A 172 1.47 -5.75 11.56
CA ALA A 172 0.18 -6.19 12.09
C ALA A 172 -0.99 -5.28 11.64
N ILE A 173 -2.21 -5.78 11.76
CA ILE A 173 -3.42 -5.02 11.44
C ILE A 173 -3.65 -3.93 12.50
N GLY A 174 -4.06 -2.74 12.07
CA GLY A 174 -4.54 -1.66 12.92
C GLY A 174 -3.42 -0.93 13.70
N LYS A 175 -3.79 -0.37 14.85
CA LYS A 175 -2.91 0.51 15.67
C LYS A 175 -1.60 -0.14 16.10
N HIS A 176 -1.63 -1.44 16.42
CA HIS A 176 -0.40 -2.16 16.76
C HIS A 176 0.57 -2.24 15.58
N GLY A 177 0.04 -2.46 14.37
CA GLY A 177 0.84 -2.45 13.14
C GLY A 177 1.44 -1.09 12.87
N ALA A 178 0.67 -0.02 13.05
CA ALA A 178 1.14 1.36 12.88
C ALA A 178 2.27 1.71 13.88
N ALA A 179 2.11 1.38 15.16
CA ALA A 179 3.15 1.57 16.17
C ALA A 179 4.44 0.79 15.82
N ASN A 180 4.29 -0.47 15.43
CA ASN A 180 5.43 -1.30 15.03
C ASN A 180 6.08 -0.82 13.73
N ALA A 181 5.33 -0.24 12.79
CA ALA A 181 5.88 0.40 11.60
C ALA A 181 6.78 1.59 11.96
N ALA A 182 6.34 2.45 12.88
CA ALA A 182 7.16 3.56 13.36
C ALA A 182 8.45 3.06 14.05
N LEU A 183 8.35 2.07 14.95
CA LEU A 183 9.52 1.50 15.63
C LEU A 183 10.49 0.83 14.66
N LEU A 184 9.97 0.14 13.64
CA LEU A 184 10.82 -0.48 12.61
C LEU A 184 11.47 0.57 11.71
N ALA A 185 10.73 1.64 11.32
CA ALA A 185 11.29 2.77 10.60
C ALA A 185 12.43 3.42 11.39
N ILE A 186 12.23 3.68 12.69
CA ILE A 186 13.27 4.24 13.56
C ILE A 186 14.47 3.29 13.68
N ALA A 187 14.23 1.97 13.76
CA ALA A 187 15.30 0.97 13.80
C ALA A 187 16.13 0.97 12.50
N ILE A 188 15.48 1.10 11.33
CA ILE A 188 16.18 1.24 10.04
C ILE A 188 17.02 2.52 10.03
N LEU A 189 16.45 3.66 10.44
CA LEU A 189 17.16 4.93 10.52
C LEU A 189 18.34 4.88 11.50
N SER A 190 18.22 4.10 12.58
CA SER A 190 19.26 3.95 13.61
C SER A 190 20.54 3.25 13.11
N LEU A 191 20.49 2.59 11.95
CA LEU A 191 21.68 2.01 11.31
C LEU A 191 22.72 3.08 10.94
N LYS A 192 22.26 4.31 10.65
CA LYS A 192 23.10 5.46 10.33
C LYS A 192 23.12 6.52 11.45
N ARG A 193 22.28 6.39 12.48
CA ARG A 193 22.06 7.38 13.55
C ARG A 193 22.09 6.71 14.92
N PRO A 194 23.27 6.59 15.54
CA PRO A 194 23.42 5.89 16.83
C PRO A 194 22.50 6.44 17.93
N GLU A 195 22.23 7.73 17.93
CA GLU A 195 21.34 8.39 18.89
C GLU A 195 19.90 7.86 18.86
N LEU A 196 19.40 7.44 17.68
CA LEU A 196 18.09 6.81 17.57
C LEU A 196 18.10 5.39 18.16
N LYS A 197 19.22 4.68 18.06
CA LYS A 197 19.38 3.36 18.66
C LYS A 197 19.27 3.42 20.19
N ASP A 198 19.85 4.43 20.81
CA ASP A 198 19.76 4.62 22.27
C ASP A 198 18.35 5.01 22.70
N LYS A 199 17.66 5.85 21.93
CA LYS A 199 16.25 6.17 22.17
C LYS A 199 15.35 4.93 22.10
N ILE A 200 15.54 4.03 21.13
CA ILE A 200 14.79 2.75 21.05
C ILE A 200 15.08 1.89 22.27
N ARG A 201 16.34 1.78 22.71
CA ARG A 201 16.71 1.01 23.89
C ARG A 201 16.02 1.54 25.15
N GLN A 202 16.04 2.86 25.36
CA GLN A 202 15.38 3.51 26.48
C GLN A 202 13.87 3.28 26.44
N TRP A 203 13.25 3.45 25.29
CA TRP A 203 11.82 3.20 25.11
C TRP A 203 11.45 1.75 25.46
N ARG A 204 12.22 0.76 24.98
CA ARG A 204 12.00 -0.66 25.31
C ARG A 204 12.20 -0.95 26.79
N ALA A 205 13.21 -0.37 27.42
CA ALA A 205 13.46 -0.54 28.86
C ALA A 205 12.27 0.00 29.69
N ALA A 206 11.71 1.16 29.31
CA ALA A 206 10.51 1.68 29.95
C ALA A 206 9.31 0.72 29.84
N ARG A 207 9.10 0.10 28.69
CA ARG A 207 8.02 -0.90 28.49
C ARG A 207 8.22 -2.16 29.35
N VAL A 208 9.46 -2.60 29.51
CA VAL A 208 9.77 -3.73 30.42
C VAL A 208 9.45 -3.33 31.86
N ALA A 209 9.86 -2.15 32.32
CA ALA A 209 9.56 -1.68 33.67
C ALA A 209 8.06 -1.57 33.94
N GLU A 210 7.28 -1.05 32.97
CA GLU A 210 5.81 -0.99 33.06
C GLU A 210 5.16 -2.38 33.15
N ALA A 211 5.62 -3.32 32.35
CA ALA A 211 5.08 -4.70 32.35
C ALA A 211 5.36 -5.39 33.69
N LEU A 212 6.57 -5.22 34.25
CA LEU A 212 6.94 -5.80 35.56
C LEU A 212 6.19 -5.14 36.73
N ALA A 213 5.84 -3.86 36.60
CA ALA A 213 5.06 -3.17 37.64
C ALA A 213 3.58 -3.58 37.69
N GLN A 214 3.07 -4.28 36.65
CA GLN A 214 1.70 -4.77 36.54
C GLN A 214 1.57 -6.26 36.91
N SER A 215 2.66 -6.93 37.14
CA SER A 215 2.72 -8.36 37.53
C SER A 215 2.94 -8.52 39.03
#